data_5aa8d254e23a4dc7aa936ab2ad45c5f1
#
_entry.id   5aa8d254e23a4dc7aa936ab2ad45c5f1
#
_cell.length_a   1.000
_cell.length_b   1.000
_cell.length_c   1.000
_cell.angle_alpha   90.00
_cell.angle_beta   90.00
_cell.angle_gamma   90.00
#
_symmetry.space_group_name_H-M   'P 1'
#
loop_
_entity.id
_entity.type
_entity.pdbx_description
1 polymer ?
#
loop_
_entity_poly.entity_id
_entity_poly.type
_entity_poly.pdbx_seq_one_letter_code
_entity_poly.pdbx_strand_id
1 'polypeptide(L)'
;FVNGVEISVSFAGVTVHIVGLGFDRRNPDLVAGLAATRGGRAQRARDMAAELAKVGIHNAYEGALKYVGNPDLISRTHFARHIVDIGMARDTHDVFRKYLADNKPGFVPHKWAGLGNAVKWITGAGGVAVIAHPARYGLSPTAEYALFSEFKTHGGLAVEVVTGSHSEA
;
A
#
# COMPACT_ATOMS: atom_id res chain seq x y z
N PHE A 1 23.13 8.43 3.60
CA PHE A 1 21.68 8.37 3.44
C PHE A 1 21.34 7.90 2.03
N VAL A 2 20.42 6.96 1.88
CA VAL A 2 19.94 6.43 0.59
C VAL A 2 18.47 6.80 0.45
N ASN A 3 18.08 7.39 -0.68
CA ASN A 3 16.68 7.67 -0.97
C ASN A 3 15.93 6.34 -1.15
N GLY A 4 14.75 6.24 -0.54
CA GLY A 4 13.88 5.07 -0.66
C GLY A 4 12.41 5.48 -0.83
N VAL A 5 11.65 4.63 -1.52
CA VAL A 5 10.20 4.73 -1.65
C VAL A 5 9.60 3.34 -1.65
N GLU A 6 8.39 3.19 -1.12
CA GLU A 6 7.59 1.98 -1.24
C GLU A 6 6.33 2.32 -2.04
N ILE A 7 6.15 1.65 -3.19
CA ILE A 7 5.07 1.87 -4.14
C ILE A 7 4.11 0.68 -4.08
N SER A 8 2.84 0.94 -3.78
CA SER A 8 1.79 -0.09 -3.92
C SER A 8 1.48 -0.31 -5.40
N VAL A 9 1.40 -1.57 -5.81
CA VAL A 9 1.00 -1.99 -7.16
C VAL A 9 -0.09 -3.04 -7.08
N SER A 10 -0.92 -3.13 -8.11
CA SER A 10 -1.92 -4.19 -8.25
C SER A 10 -1.35 -5.31 -9.12
N PHE A 11 -1.33 -6.54 -8.61
CA PHE A 11 -0.91 -7.75 -9.32
C PHE A 11 -1.83 -8.91 -8.96
N ALA A 12 -2.37 -9.60 -9.95
CA ALA A 12 -3.24 -10.77 -9.78
C ALA A 12 -4.36 -10.60 -8.71
N GLY A 13 -4.93 -9.39 -8.62
CA GLY A 13 -6.01 -9.08 -7.67
C GLY A 13 -5.55 -8.73 -6.24
N VAL A 14 -4.24 -8.81 -5.96
CA VAL A 14 -3.67 -8.44 -4.65
C VAL A 14 -2.85 -7.16 -4.75
N THR A 15 -2.67 -6.50 -3.62
CA THR A 15 -1.71 -5.38 -3.50
C THR A 15 -0.33 -5.92 -3.18
N VAL A 16 0.63 -5.65 -4.06
CA VAL A 16 2.05 -5.94 -3.89
C VAL A 16 2.79 -4.62 -3.68
N HIS A 17 3.89 -4.65 -2.93
CA HIS A 17 4.71 -3.47 -2.69
C HIS A 17 6.07 -3.60 -3.39
N ILE A 18 6.48 -2.54 -4.07
CA ILE A 18 7.79 -2.43 -4.71
C ILE A 18 8.57 -1.32 -4.00
N VAL A 19 9.68 -1.70 -3.41
CA VAL A 19 10.64 -0.75 -2.82
C VAL A 19 11.60 -0.29 -3.89
N GLY A 20 11.79 1.01 -4.00
CA GLY A 20 12.84 1.64 -4.79
C GLY A 20 13.93 2.19 -3.90
N LEU A 21 15.20 1.95 -4.25
CA LEU A 21 16.36 2.43 -3.50
C LEU A 21 17.33 3.15 -4.41
N GLY A 22 17.98 4.22 -3.92
CA GLY A 22 19.09 4.88 -4.58
C GLY A 22 18.76 5.65 -5.85
N PHE A 23 17.50 5.99 -6.07
CA PHE A 23 17.02 6.70 -7.26
C PHE A 23 17.23 8.22 -7.19
N ASP A 24 17.26 8.89 -8.34
CA ASP A 24 17.14 10.35 -8.42
C ASP A 24 15.70 10.78 -8.11
N ARG A 25 15.50 11.41 -6.95
CA ARG A 25 14.20 11.92 -6.51
C ARG A 25 13.61 13.03 -7.38
N ARG A 26 14.38 13.60 -8.32
CA ARG A 26 13.94 14.64 -9.24
C ARG A 26 13.55 14.11 -10.61
N ASN A 27 13.71 12.80 -10.84
CA ASN A 27 13.34 12.19 -12.11
C ASN A 27 11.85 12.46 -12.40
N PRO A 28 11.50 13.10 -13.54
CA PRO A 28 10.15 13.55 -13.82
C PRO A 28 9.13 12.41 -13.91
N ASP A 29 9.50 11.26 -14.47
CA ASP A 29 8.61 10.11 -14.63
C ASP A 29 8.30 9.48 -13.27
N LEU A 30 9.30 9.36 -12.40
CA LEU A 30 9.10 8.89 -11.02
C LEU A 30 8.20 9.84 -10.24
N VAL A 31 8.46 11.14 -10.32
CA VAL A 31 7.66 12.16 -9.61
C VAL A 31 6.21 12.13 -10.09
N ALA A 32 5.97 12.10 -11.41
CA ALA A 32 4.63 12.04 -11.98
C ALA A 32 3.91 10.73 -11.60
N GLY A 33 4.60 9.60 -11.67
CA GLY A 33 4.06 8.28 -11.29
C GLY A 33 3.67 8.22 -9.81
N LEU A 34 4.50 8.76 -8.92
CA LEU A 34 4.19 8.84 -7.48
C LEU A 34 3.02 9.79 -7.21
N ALA A 35 2.92 10.91 -7.92
CA ALA A 35 1.80 11.84 -7.80
C ALA A 35 0.49 11.19 -8.23
N ALA A 36 0.48 10.49 -9.37
CA ALA A 36 -0.69 9.75 -9.85
C ALA A 36 -1.13 8.66 -8.85
N THR A 37 -0.18 7.92 -8.27
CA THR A 37 -0.47 6.87 -7.28
C THR A 37 -1.04 7.46 -5.98
N ARG A 38 -0.60 8.66 -5.56
CA ARG A 38 -1.14 9.37 -4.38
C ARG A 38 -2.51 9.99 -4.63
N GLY A 39 -2.78 10.48 -5.83
CA GLY A 39 -3.99 11.24 -6.17
C GLY A 39 -5.31 10.51 -5.88
N GLY A 40 -5.36 9.20 -5.97
CA GLY A 40 -6.55 8.40 -5.64
C GLY A 40 -6.79 8.17 -4.14
N ARG A 41 -5.82 8.45 -3.27
CA ARG A 41 -5.92 8.11 -1.83
C ARG A 41 -6.96 8.94 -1.10
N ALA A 42 -7.04 10.23 -1.37
CA ALA A 42 -8.00 11.12 -0.71
C ALA A 42 -9.46 10.74 -1.05
N GLN A 43 -9.73 10.46 -2.33
CA GLN A 43 -11.07 10.01 -2.74
C GLN A 43 -11.41 8.67 -2.11
N ARG A 44 -10.52 7.68 -2.20
CA ARG A 44 -10.71 6.39 -1.54
C ARG A 44 -10.98 6.52 -0.03
N ALA A 45 -10.28 7.43 0.64
CA ALA A 45 -10.49 7.65 2.07
C ALA A 45 -11.89 8.22 2.37
N ARG A 46 -12.41 9.13 1.52
CA ARG A 46 -13.80 9.61 1.63
C ARG A 46 -14.81 8.49 1.39
N ASP A 47 -14.57 7.65 0.38
CA ASP A 47 -15.44 6.51 0.09
C ASP A 47 -15.43 5.51 1.27
N MET A 48 -14.26 5.23 1.86
CA MET A 48 -14.15 4.42 3.07
C MET A 48 -14.94 5.00 4.23
N ALA A 49 -14.86 6.31 4.45
CA ALA A 49 -15.62 6.99 5.50
C ALA A 49 -17.13 6.90 5.27
N ALA A 50 -17.57 7.03 4.03
CA ALA A 50 -18.98 6.87 3.65
C ALA A 50 -19.48 5.44 3.92
N GLU A 51 -18.70 4.42 3.63
CA GLU A 51 -19.02 3.03 3.93
C GLU A 51 -19.04 2.75 5.45
N LEU A 52 -18.07 3.30 6.19
CA LEU A 52 -18.01 3.19 7.65
C LEU A 52 -19.19 3.88 8.34
N ALA A 53 -19.69 5.00 7.79
CA ALA A 53 -20.86 5.68 8.31
C ALA A 53 -22.13 4.81 8.27
N LYS A 54 -22.27 3.92 7.28
CA LYS A 54 -23.40 2.99 7.16
C LYS A 54 -23.46 1.97 8.31
N VAL A 55 -22.33 1.75 8.99
CA VAL A 55 -22.23 0.86 10.15
C VAL A 55 -22.02 1.63 11.47
N GLY A 56 -22.38 2.92 11.49
CA GLY A 56 -22.41 3.75 12.70
C GLY A 56 -21.08 4.41 13.07
N ILE A 57 -20.07 4.35 12.19
CA ILE A 57 -18.77 5.03 12.40
C ILE A 57 -18.78 6.33 11.61
N HIS A 58 -19.32 7.39 12.24
CA HIS A 58 -19.44 8.71 11.63
C HIS A 58 -18.15 9.52 11.74
N ASN A 59 -17.98 10.53 10.87
CA ASN A 59 -16.83 11.43 10.85
C ASN A 59 -15.47 10.70 10.77
N ALA A 60 -15.45 9.51 10.15
CA ALA A 60 -14.26 8.67 10.10
C ALA A 60 -13.11 9.29 9.28
N TYR A 61 -13.42 10.11 8.25
CA TYR A 61 -12.41 10.80 7.46
C TYR A 61 -11.67 11.85 8.28
N GLU A 62 -12.41 12.76 8.93
CA GLU A 62 -11.88 13.82 9.79
C GLU A 62 -11.14 13.22 11.00
N GLY A 63 -11.68 12.15 11.53
CA GLY A 63 -11.04 11.39 12.60
C GLY A 63 -9.71 10.78 12.21
N ALA A 64 -9.63 10.15 11.03
CA ALA A 64 -8.40 9.57 10.50
C ALA A 64 -7.34 10.64 10.19
N LEU A 65 -7.74 11.83 9.72
CA LEU A 65 -6.82 12.94 9.43
C LEU A 65 -6.02 13.40 10.66
N LYS A 66 -6.51 13.22 11.88
CA LYS A 66 -5.78 13.56 13.11
C LYS A 66 -4.49 12.77 13.29
N TYR A 67 -4.38 11.61 12.64
CA TYR A 67 -3.24 10.70 12.74
C TYR A 67 -2.29 10.77 11.53
N VAL A 68 -2.59 11.65 10.56
CA VAL A 68 -1.84 11.78 9.30
C VAL A 68 -0.95 13.00 9.38
N GLY A 69 0.35 12.82 9.24
CA GLY A 69 1.29 13.95 9.12
C GLY A 69 1.20 14.67 7.77
N ASN A 70 0.91 13.93 6.69
CA ASN A 70 0.65 14.45 5.36
C ASN A 70 -0.68 13.89 4.84
N PRO A 71 -1.72 14.73 4.62
CA PRO A 71 -3.05 14.30 4.16
C PRO A 71 -3.05 13.43 2.89
N ASP A 72 -2.09 13.64 1.98
CA ASP A 72 -1.95 12.84 0.76
C ASP A 72 -1.55 11.37 1.03
N LEU A 73 -1.12 11.07 2.26
CA LEU A 73 -0.71 9.73 2.68
C LEU A 73 -1.75 9.02 3.55
N ILE A 74 -2.99 9.52 3.60
CA ILE A 74 -4.07 8.89 4.36
C ILE A 74 -4.24 7.42 3.96
N SER A 75 -4.39 6.53 4.94
CA SER A 75 -4.42 5.08 4.75
C SER A 75 -5.34 4.39 5.75
N ARG A 76 -5.65 3.12 5.54
CA ARG A 76 -6.46 2.29 6.45
C ARG A 76 -5.96 2.31 7.89
N THR A 77 -4.66 2.40 8.11
CA THR A 77 -4.07 2.44 9.45
C THR A 77 -4.51 3.67 10.25
N HIS A 78 -4.68 4.83 9.58
CA HIS A 78 -5.16 6.04 10.24
C HIS A 78 -6.62 5.93 10.67
N PHE A 79 -7.46 5.31 9.82
CA PHE A 79 -8.84 4.94 10.19
C PHE A 79 -8.86 3.96 11.36
N ALA A 80 -7.98 2.95 11.34
CA ALA A 80 -7.91 1.97 12.42
C ALA A 80 -7.58 2.63 13.76
N ARG A 81 -6.63 3.57 13.79
CA ARG A 81 -6.30 4.33 14.99
C ARG A 81 -7.50 5.12 15.50
N HIS A 82 -8.20 5.84 14.60
CA HIS A 82 -9.40 6.60 14.98
C HIS A 82 -10.51 5.70 15.55
N ILE A 83 -10.77 4.55 14.92
CA ILE A 83 -11.84 3.62 15.35
C ILE A 83 -11.53 3.01 16.73
N VAL A 84 -10.25 2.76 17.04
CA VAL A 84 -9.82 2.36 18.39
C VAL A 84 -10.04 3.51 19.39
N ASP A 85 -9.63 4.72 19.02
CA ASP A 85 -9.71 5.91 19.89
C ASP A 85 -11.15 6.26 20.30
N ILE A 86 -12.11 6.06 19.41
CA ILE A 86 -13.55 6.24 19.72
C ILE A 86 -14.20 5.03 20.39
N GLY A 87 -13.42 4.00 20.75
CA GLY A 87 -13.88 2.84 21.51
C GLY A 87 -14.69 1.80 20.74
N MET A 88 -14.73 1.87 19.39
CA MET A 88 -15.50 0.93 18.56
C MET A 88 -14.77 -0.42 18.35
N ALA A 89 -13.50 -0.51 18.72
CA ALA A 89 -12.70 -1.73 18.70
C ALA A 89 -11.59 -1.68 19.77
N ARG A 90 -11.07 -2.85 20.16
CA ARG A 90 -10.05 -2.98 21.21
C ARG A 90 -8.67 -2.49 20.78
N ASP A 91 -8.32 -2.81 19.55
CA ASP A 91 -7.02 -2.53 18.94
C ASP A 91 -7.13 -2.47 17.41
N THR A 92 -6.07 -2.07 16.75
CA THR A 92 -6.05 -1.95 15.29
C THR A 92 -6.26 -3.28 14.56
N HIS A 93 -5.82 -4.41 15.11
CA HIS A 93 -6.06 -5.73 14.54
C HIS A 93 -7.56 -6.07 14.55
N ASP A 94 -8.24 -5.78 15.66
CA ASP A 94 -9.70 -5.96 15.78
C ASP A 94 -10.46 -5.07 14.79
N VAL A 95 -9.98 -3.83 14.56
CA VAL A 95 -10.55 -2.93 13.53
C VAL A 95 -10.43 -3.53 12.14
N PHE A 96 -9.25 -4.00 11.74
CA PHE A 96 -9.09 -4.62 10.43
C PHE A 96 -10.02 -5.81 10.25
N ARG A 97 -10.08 -6.69 11.25
CA ARG A 97 -10.95 -7.87 11.23
C ARG A 97 -12.44 -7.52 11.09
N LYS A 98 -12.91 -6.45 11.75
CA LYS A 98 -14.32 -6.08 11.77
C LYS A 98 -14.71 -5.14 10.62
N TYR A 99 -13.85 -4.20 10.24
CA TYR A 99 -14.24 -3.04 9.43
C TYR A 99 -13.40 -2.79 8.18
N LEU A 100 -12.09 -3.09 8.15
CA LEU A 100 -11.17 -2.57 7.12
C LEU A 100 -10.47 -3.62 6.26
N ALA A 101 -10.51 -4.90 6.62
CA ALA A 101 -9.99 -5.98 5.77
C ALA A 101 -10.90 -6.20 4.55
N ASP A 102 -10.44 -7.02 3.62
CA ASP A 102 -11.21 -7.36 2.42
C ASP A 102 -12.59 -7.92 2.78
N ASN A 103 -13.61 -7.51 2.03
CA ASN A 103 -15.01 -7.84 2.26
C ASN A 103 -15.60 -7.33 3.60
N LYS A 104 -14.98 -6.31 4.23
CA LYS A 104 -15.52 -5.64 5.42
C LYS A 104 -16.15 -4.29 5.05
N PRO A 105 -17.03 -3.74 5.92
CA PRO A 105 -17.83 -2.55 5.60
C PRO A 105 -17.03 -1.35 5.10
N GLY A 106 -15.87 -1.07 5.69
CA GLY A 106 -15.01 0.06 5.30
C GLY A 106 -13.98 -0.30 4.23
N PHE A 107 -14.07 -1.48 3.62
CA PHE A 107 -13.18 -1.86 2.52
C PHE A 107 -13.62 -1.20 1.21
N VAL A 108 -12.74 -0.39 0.64
CA VAL A 108 -12.92 0.18 -0.69
C VAL A 108 -11.79 -0.33 -1.58
N PRO A 109 -12.10 -1.08 -2.65
CA PRO A 109 -11.11 -1.54 -3.62
C PRO A 109 -10.35 -0.36 -4.21
N HIS A 110 -9.07 -0.55 -4.47
CA HIS A 110 -8.25 0.46 -5.12
C HIS A 110 -7.34 -0.20 -6.15
N LYS A 111 -7.33 0.36 -7.35
CA LYS A 111 -6.40 -0.07 -8.38
C LYS A 111 -5.15 0.81 -8.30
N TRP A 112 -4.09 0.23 -7.82
CA TRP A 112 -2.78 0.86 -7.76
C TRP A 112 -2.11 0.91 -9.14
N ALA A 113 -0.91 1.47 -9.22
CA ALA A 113 -0.07 1.39 -10.41
C ALA A 113 0.12 -0.07 -10.86
N GLY A 114 0.38 -0.28 -12.14
CA GLY A 114 0.82 -1.59 -12.63
C GLY A 114 2.27 -1.88 -12.20
N LEU A 115 2.58 -3.16 -11.98
CA LEU A 115 3.92 -3.61 -11.59
C LEU A 115 5.02 -3.04 -12.49
N GLY A 116 4.86 -3.19 -13.82
CA GLY A 116 5.83 -2.71 -14.80
C GLY A 116 6.06 -1.20 -14.76
N ASN A 117 5.02 -0.42 -14.48
CA ASN A 117 5.15 1.04 -14.37
C ASN A 117 5.98 1.42 -13.14
N ALA A 118 5.68 0.84 -11.97
CA ALA A 118 6.43 1.12 -10.75
C ALA A 118 7.92 0.76 -10.90
N VAL A 119 8.22 -0.41 -11.48
CA VAL A 119 9.60 -0.84 -11.75
C VAL A 119 10.29 0.13 -12.71
N LYS A 120 9.65 0.51 -13.82
CA LYS A 120 10.21 1.45 -14.80
C LYS A 120 10.47 2.84 -14.22
N TRP A 121 9.61 3.35 -13.36
CA TRP A 121 9.84 4.65 -12.70
C TRP A 121 11.08 4.61 -11.81
N ILE A 122 11.28 3.52 -11.07
CA ILE A 122 12.43 3.36 -10.17
C ILE A 122 13.73 3.19 -10.98
N THR A 123 13.73 2.26 -11.94
CA THR A 123 14.93 1.96 -12.76
C THR A 123 15.28 3.11 -13.70
N GLY A 124 14.29 3.78 -14.31
CA GLY A 124 14.47 4.98 -15.12
C GLY A 124 15.01 6.17 -14.35
N ALA A 125 14.81 6.20 -13.03
CA ALA A 125 15.42 7.18 -12.12
C ALA A 125 16.80 6.74 -11.60
N GLY A 126 17.38 5.66 -12.14
CA GLY A 126 18.69 5.12 -11.75
C GLY A 126 18.67 4.28 -10.47
N GLY A 127 17.49 3.97 -9.94
CA GLY A 127 17.32 3.21 -8.71
C GLY A 127 17.25 1.69 -8.92
N VAL A 128 17.30 0.97 -7.80
CA VAL A 128 17.10 -0.48 -7.72
C VAL A 128 15.66 -0.75 -7.25
N ALA A 129 14.91 -1.54 -8.04
CA ALA A 129 13.59 -2.02 -7.64
C ALA A 129 13.70 -3.35 -6.88
N VAL A 130 12.92 -3.49 -5.80
CA VAL A 130 12.92 -4.63 -4.89
C VAL A 130 11.48 -5.05 -4.61
N ILE A 131 11.15 -6.34 -4.69
CA ILE A 131 9.85 -6.83 -4.18
C ILE A 131 9.91 -6.83 -2.64
N ALA A 132 8.98 -6.12 -2.00
CA ALA A 132 8.89 -6.08 -0.55
C ALA A 132 8.15 -7.31 -0.01
N HIS A 133 8.61 -7.87 1.10
CA HIS A 133 7.97 -8.90 1.95
C HIS A 133 7.03 -9.89 1.19
N PRO A 134 7.48 -10.63 0.17
CA PRO A 134 6.62 -11.44 -0.71
C PRO A 134 5.82 -12.50 0.05
N ALA A 135 6.35 -13.08 1.10
CA ALA A 135 5.68 -14.08 1.92
C ALA A 135 4.36 -13.58 2.56
N ARG A 136 4.14 -12.26 2.64
CA ARG A 136 2.92 -11.67 3.20
C ARG A 136 1.73 -11.66 2.24
N TYR A 137 1.94 -11.90 0.95
CA TYR A 137 0.87 -11.79 -0.04
C TYR A 137 -0.01 -13.04 -0.13
N GLY A 138 0.43 -14.17 0.40
CA GLY A 138 -0.33 -15.42 0.36
C GLY A 138 -0.61 -15.90 -1.07
N LEU A 139 0.27 -15.60 -2.01
CA LEU A 139 0.15 -16.03 -3.40
C LEU A 139 0.34 -17.54 -3.51
N SER A 140 -0.36 -18.15 -4.48
CA SER A 140 -0.02 -19.51 -4.86
C SER A 140 1.38 -19.57 -5.48
N PRO A 141 2.08 -20.73 -5.47
CA PRO A 141 3.40 -20.86 -6.09
C PRO A 141 3.44 -20.39 -7.55
N THR A 142 2.39 -20.66 -8.32
CA THR A 142 2.27 -20.22 -9.71
C THR A 142 2.16 -18.69 -9.81
N ALA A 143 1.35 -18.07 -8.95
CA ALA A 143 1.18 -16.62 -8.95
C ALA A 143 2.45 -15.90 -8.45
N GLU A 144 3.15 -16.48 -7.48
CA GLU A 144 4.44 -15.97 -7.01
C GLU A 144 5.51 -16.05 -8.09
N TYR A 145 5.61 -17.19 -8.79
CA TYR A 145 6.51 -17.34 -9.94
C TYR A 145 6.20 -16.31 -11.03
N ALA A 146 4.92 -16.08 -11.34
CA ALA A 146 4.50 -15.08 -12.31
C ALA A 146 4.90 -13.66 -11.87
N LEU A 147 4.72 -13.33 -10.59
CA LEU A 147 5.15 -12.04 -10.02
C LEU A 147 6.65 -11.82 -10.21
N PHE A 148 7.48 -12.78 -9.82
CA PHE A 148 8.93 -12.66 -9.92
C PHE A 148 9.40 -12.60 -11.37
N SER A 149 8.79 -13.39 -12.25
CA SER A 149 9.11 -13.41 -13.68
C SER A 149 8.77 -12.07 -14.35
N GLU A 150 7.59 -11.53 -14.12
CA GLU A 150 7.17 -10.23 -14.65
C GLU A 150 8.02 -9.10 -14.07
N PHE A 151 8.28 -9.12 -12.76
CA PHE A 151 9.14 -8.16 -12.09
C PHE A 151 10.54 -8.12 -12.69
N LYS A 152 11.17 -9.30 -12.89
CA LYS A 152 12.48 -9.44 -13.54
C LYS A 152 12.47 -8.93 -14.99
N THR A 153 11.43 -9.25 -15.76
CA THR A 153 11.27 -8.80 -17.15
C THR A 153 11.23 -7.27 -17.24
N HIS A 154 10.66 -6.60 -16.25
CA HIS A 154 10.63 -5.13 -16.18
C HIS A 154 11.91 -4.48 -15.64
N GLY A 155 12.92 -5.27 -15.23
CA GLY A 155 14.21 -4.78 -14.73
C GLY A 155 14.31 -4.73 -13.20
N GLY A 156 13.42 -5.42 -12.49
CA GLY A 156 13.53 -5.61 -11.03
C GLY A 156 14.70 -6.53 -10.68
N LEU A 157 15.44 -6.23 -9.61
CA LEU A 157 16.74 -6.86 -9.31
C LEU A 157 16.80 -7.59 -7.98
N ALA A 158 15.94 -7.28 -7.01
CA ALA A 158 16.06 -7.81 -5.66
C ALA A 158 14.70 -8.14 -5.03
N VAL A 159 14.74 -8.89 -3.95
CA VAL A 159 13.58 -9.29 -3.15
C VAL A 159 13.94 -9.27 -1.68
N GLU A 160 13.03 -8.82 -0.81
CA GLU A 160 13.17 -8.98 0.63
C GLU A 160 12.93 -10.44 1.03
N VAL A 161 13.90 -11.06 1.70
CA VAL A 161 13.81 -12.47 2.13
C VAL A 161 13.32 -12.55 3.56
N VAL A 162 13.88 -11.72 4.46
CA VAL A 162 13.51 -11.66 5.87
C VAL A 162 13.17 -10.22 6.25
N THR A 163 12.02 -10.01 6.86
CA THR A 163 11.60 -8.71 7.39
C THR A 163 11.12 -8.88 8.83
N GLY A 164 11.01 -7.80 9.58
CA GLY A 164 10.54 -7.82 10.98
C GLY A 164 9.10 -8.35 11.17
N SER A 165 8.40 -8.68 10.09
CA SER A 165 7.07 -9.29 10.11
C SER A 165 7.06 -10.81 9.85
N HIS A 166 8.22 -11.42 9.59
CA HIS A 166 8.33 -12.87 9.45
C HIS A 166 8.54 -13.50 10.84
N SER A 167 7.83 -14.60 11.10
CA SER A 167 8.16 -15.49 12.22
C SER A 167 9.48 -16.22 11.91
N GLU A 168 10.26 -16.52 12.94
CA GLU A 168 11.32 -17.52 12.81
C GLU A 168 10.68 -18.85 12.39
N ALA A 169 11.19 -19.45 11.31
CA ALA A 169 10.71 -20.74 10.81
C ALA A 169 11.20 -21.86 11.71
#